data_352c7c6dae91a9bba8224ebe73408bde
#
_entry.id   352c7c6dae91a9bba8224ebe73408bde
#
_cell.length_a   1.000
_cell.length_b   1.000
_cell.length_c   1.000
_cell.angle_alpha   90.00
_cell.angle_beta   90.00
_cell.angle_gamma   90.00
#
_symmetry.space_group_name_H-M   'P 1'
#
loop_
_entity.id
_entity.type
_entity.pdbx_description
1 polymer ?
#
loop_
_entity_poly.entity_id
_entity_poly.type
_entity_poly.pdbx_seq_one_letter_code
_entity_poly.pdbx_strand_id
1 'polypeptide(L)'
;AFIYMNNRFEEVAIENADRLFFICKEQRDFTLEQYENGDRYLFKCKIEPLTYIPEWKMYKDLITAPRINNIPKQAVHLGRLYGLRKIDNFLLALKELKEEDLKLSEKIVFHQYSEIQLSDVKLIKEYNLEDVFIVHSKVSYSEAIEIMKNADILVLFDTIMEDEKIQPYLPSKIIEYLLLNKPILGICGTNSPSFRILK
;
A
#
# COMPACT_ATOMS: atom_id res chain seq x y z
N ALA A 1 -9.81 -22.69 17.92
CA ALA A 1 -11.15 -23.10 17.42
C ALA A 1 -11.59 -22.23 16.23
N PHE A 2 -11.58 -20.90 16.33
CA PHE A 2 -12.06 -19.97 15.29
C PHE A 2 -11.26 -20.09 13.98
N ILE A 3 -9.93 -20.11 14.03
CA ILE A 3 -9.05 -20.27 12.86
C ILE A 3 -9.31 -21.61 12.17
N TYR A 4 -9.44 -22.69 12.92
CA TYR A 4 -9.72 -24.04 12.38
C TYR A 4 -11.09 -24.09 11.67
N MET A 5 -12.11 -23.45 12.21
CA MET A 5 -13.42 -23.38 11.57
C MET A 5 -13.38 -22.57 10.26
N ASN A 6 -12.67 -21.45 10.24
CA ASN A 6 -12.53 -20.64 9.04
C ASN A 6 -11.82 -21.40 7.91
N ASN A 7 -10.73 -22.10 8.20
CA ASN A 7 -10.01 -22.90 7.20
C ASN A 7 -10.90 -24.00 6.63
N ARG A 8 -11.72 -24.65 7.45
CA ARG A 8 -12.64 -25.69 6.98
C ARG A 8 -13.75 -25.14 6.09
N PHE A 9 -14.31 -23.96 6.41
CA PHE A 9 -15.29 -23.33 5.54
C PHE A 9 -14.69 -22.87 4.22
N GLU A 10 -13.48 -22.35 4.24
CA GLU A 10 -12.75 -21.96 3.04
C GLU A 10 -12.46 -23.18 2.15
N GLU A 11 -12.01 -24.28 2.72
CA GLU A 11 -11.77 -25.54 2.00
C GLU A 11 -13.04 -26.04 1.31
N VAL A 12 -14.16 -26.10 2.03
CA VAL A 12 -15.46 -26.50 1.47
C VAL A 12 -15.89 -25.55 0.34
N ALA A 13 -15.66 -24.25 0.48
CA ALA A 13 -15.97 -23.28 -0.55
C ALA A 13 -15.09 -23.48 -1.80
N ILE A 14 -13.78 -23.70 -1.58
CA ILE A 14 -12.84 -24.01 -2.67
C ILE A 14 -13.22 -25.29 -3.40
N GLU A 15 -13.59 -26.34 -2.68
CA GLU A 15 -13.98 -27.63 -3.28
C GLU A 15 -15.22 -27.51 -4.16
N ASN A 16 -16.25 -26.82 -3.69
CA ASN A 16 -17.57 -26.78 -4.31
C ASN A 16 -17.79 -25.64 -5.32
N ALA A 17 -16.89 -24.66 -5.38
CA ALA A 17 -16.99 -23.56 -6.36
C ALA A 17 -16.66 -24.06 -7.78
N ASP A 18 -17.42 -23.62 -8.77
CA ASP A 18 -17.12 -23.86 -10.19
C ASP A 18 -15.93 -23.04 -10.67
N ARG A 19 -15.74 -21.86 -10.12
CA ARG A 19 -14.64 -20.94 -10.43
C ARG A 19 -14.17 -20.22 -9.17
N LEU A 20 -12.86 -19.97 -9.09
CA LEU A 20 -12.21 -19.19 -8.04
C LEU A 20 -11.54 -17.98 -8.68
N PHE A 21 -11.83 -16.80 -8.17
CA PHE A 21 -11.26 -15.56 -8.66
C PHE A 21 -10.32 -14.96 -7.61
N PHE A 22 -9.12 -14.64 -8.02
CA PHE A 22 -8.10 -14.03 -7.18
C PHE A 22 -7.66 -12.71 -7.81
N ILE A 23 -7.34 -11.72 -6.99
CA ILE A 23 -6.90 -10.40 -7.47
C ILE A 23 -5.46 -10.40 -7.98
N CYS A 24 -4.65 -11.34 -7.54
CA CYS A 24 -3.27 -11.53 -7.98
C CYS A 24 -2.83 -12.99 -7.83
N LYS A 25 -1.74 -13.30 -8.51
CA LYS A 25 -1.14 -14.64 -8.47
C LYS A 25 -0.70 -15.02 -7.06
N GLU A 26 -0.10 -14.08 -6.37
CA GLU A 26 0.43 -14.27 -5.01
C GLU A 26 -0.67 -14.67 -4.03
N GLN A 27 -1.86 -14.07 -4.16
CA GLN A 27 -3.03 -14.46 -3.35
C GLN A 27 -3.51 -15.88 -3.66
N ARG A 28 -3.59 -16.24 -4.94
CA ARG A 28 -3.97 -17.59 -5.35
C ARG A 28 -3.00 -18.62 -4.78
N ASP A 29 -1.72 -18.43 -5.01
CA ASP A 29 -0.69 -19.37 -4.62
C ASP A 29 -0.67 -19.53 -3.09
N PHE A 30 -0.66 -18.43 -2.34
CA PHE A 30 -0.76 -18.44 -0.88
C PHE A 30 -2.01 -19.20 -0.38
N THR A 31 -3.17 -18.96 -1.00
CA THR A 31 -4.41 -19.64 -0.59
C THR A 31 -4.33 -21.15 -0.85
N LEU A 32 -3.88 -21.55 -2.03
CA LEU A 32 -3.84 -22.97 -2.40
C LEU A 32 -2.77 -23.75 -1.63
N GLU A 33 -1.65 -23.13 -1.29
CA GLU A 33 -0.59 -23.72 -0.48
C GLU A 33 -1.03 -24.12 0.95
N GLN A 34 -2.16 -23.55 1.43
CA GLN A 34 -2.71 -23.93 2.75
C GLN A 34 -3.38 -25.32 2.75
N TYR A 35 -3.63 -25.91 1.58
CA TYR A 35 -4.38 -27.17 1.44
C TYR A 35 -3.52 -28.27 0.85
N GLU A 36 -3.69 -29.48 1.39
CA GLU A 36 -3.07 -30.67 0.84
C GLU A 36 -3.53 -30.87 -0.62
N ASN A 37 -2.58 -30.97 -1.54
CA ASN A 37 -2.85 -31.03 -2.99
C ASN A 37 -3.68 -29.85 -3.54
N GLY A 38 -3.48 -28.63 -3.02
CA GLY A 38 -4.18 -27.43 -3.46
C GLY A 38 -4.04 -27.17 -4.97
N ASP A 39 -2.95 -27.58 -5.58
CA ASP A 39 -2.70 -27.47 -7.03
C ASP A 39 -3.80 -28.14 -7.88
N ARG A 40 -4.52 -29.13 -7.35
CA ARG A 40 -5.67 -29.75 -8.02
C ARG A 40 -6.79 -28.78 -8.39
N TYR A 41 -6.80 -27.58 -7.76
CA TYR A 41 -7.81 -26.56 -7.99
C TYR A 41 -7.38 -25.49 -8.99
N LEU A 42 -6.12 -25.49 -9.48
CA LEU A 42 -5.59 -24.48 -10.40
C LEU A 42 -6.43 -24.33 -11.68
N PHE A 43 -7.02 -25.43 -12.19
CA PHE A 43 -7.82 -25.43 -13.41
C PHE A 43 -9.08 -24.54 -13.32
N LYS A 44 -9.59 -24.29 -12.11
CA LYS A 44 -10.76 -23.44 -11.88
C LYS A 44 -10.42 -22.05 -11.37
N CYS A 45 -9.13 -21.76 -11.15
CA CYS A 45 -8.66 -20.45 -10.70
C CYS A 45 -8.48 -19.48 -11.87
N LYS A 46 -8.90 -18.24 -11.67
CA LYS A 46 -8.63 -17.11 -12.55
C LYS A 46 -8.04 -15.95 -11.77
N ILE A 47 -7.11 -15.25 -12.39
CA ILE A 47 -6.60 -13.99 -11.88
C ILE A 47 -7.37 -12.87 -12.56
N GLU A 48 -8.18 -12.17 -11.76
CA GLU A 48 -8.94 -11.00 -12.18
C GLU A 48 -8.46 -9.82 -11.33
N PRO A 49 -7.57 -9.00 -11.86
CA PRO A 49 -7.06 -7.84 -11.13
C PRO A 49 -8.19 -6.93 -10.70
N LEU A 50 -8.04 -6.30 -9.54
CA LEU A 50 -8.97 -5.26 -9.12
C LEU A 50 -9.02 -4.20 -10.21
N THR A 51 -10.20 -4.05 -10.79
CA THR A 51 -10.49 -2.98 -11.73
C THR A 51 -11.30 -1.93 -10.99
N TYR A 52 -10.86 -0.71 -11.10
CA TYR A 52 -11.62 0.43 -10.66
C TYR A 52 -12.16 1.12 -11.92
N ILE A 53 -13.47 1.19 -12.05
CA ILE A 53 -14.11 2.07 -13.02
C ILE A 53 -14.45 3.33 -12.23
N PRO A 54 -13.57 4.35 -12.25
CA PRO A 54 -13.92 5.62 -11.64
C PRO A 54 -15.14 6.16 -12.37
N GLU A 55 -15.90 7.03 -11.72
CA GLU A 55 -16.69 7.99 -12.47
C GLU A 55 -15.70 8.74 -13.38
N TRP A 56 -15.59 8.28 -14.60
CA TRP A 56 -14.56 8.64 -15.59
C TRP A 56 -14.30 10.16 -15.67
N LYS A 57 -15.35 10.93 -15.42
CA LYS A 57 -15.30 12.39 -15.43
C LYS A 57 -14.34 12.96 -14.36
N MET A 58 -14.34 12.36 -13.18
CA MET A 58 -13.52 12.82 -12.05
C MET A 58 -12.02 12.52 -12.26
N TYR A 59 -11.69 11.42 -12.94
CA TYR A 59 -10.31 11.02 -13.20
C TYR A 59 -9.74 11.57 -14.49
N LYS A 60 -10.57 11.91 -15.48
CA LYS A 60 -10.11 12.57 -16.69
C LYS A 60 -9.42 13.89 -16.36
N ASP A 61 -9.98 14.66 -15.46
CA ASP A 61 -9.42 15.92 -14.98
C ASP A 61 -8.13 15.71 -14.16
N LEU A 62 -8.00 14.55 -13.49
CA LEU A 62 -6.80 14.18 -12.74
C LEU A 62 -5.61 13.84 -13.65
N ILE A 63 -5.85 13.07 -14.71
CA ILE A 63 -4.82 12.63 -15.65
C ILE A 63 -4.28 13.82 -16.45
N THR A 64 -5.11 14.81 -16.70
CA THR A 64 -4.78 16.01 -17.51
C THR A 64 -4.30 17.19 -16.67
N ALA A 65 -4.39 17.14 -15.34
CA ALA A 65 -3.94 18.21 -14.47
C ALA A 65 -2.43 18.50 -14.66
N PRO A 66 -2.03 19.76 -14.74
CA PRO A 66 -0.63 20.12 -14.82
C PRO A 66 0.12 19.61 -13.58
N ARG A 67 1.34 19.10 -13.76
CA ARG A 67 2.17 18.69 -12.62
C ARG A 67 2.55 19.92 -11.81
N ILE A 68 2.11 19.97 -10.56
CA ILE A 68 2.57 20.96 -9.59
C ILE A 68 3.99 20.54 -9.18
N ASN A 69 4.88 21.49 -9.10
CA ASN A 69 6.25 21.26 -8.67
C ASN A 69 6.47 22.00 -7.35
N ASN A 70 6.09 21.38 -6.24
CA ASN A 70 6.20 21.99 -4.92
C ASN A 70 7.66 22.05 -4.44
N ILE A 71 7.97 23.04 -3.61
CA ILE A 71 9.20 23.13 -2.84
C ILE A 71 8.81 23.50 -1.41
N PRO A 72 9.02 22.63 -0.42
CA PRO A 72 9.51 21.24 -0.52
C PRO A 72 8.56 20.33 -1.32
N LYS A 73 9.11 19.23 -1.85
CA LYS A 73 8.32 18.18 -2.50
C LYS A 73 7.34 17.57 -1.51
N GLN A 74 6.11 17.35 -1.95
CA GLN A 74 5.04 16.78 -1.14
C GLN A 74 4.89 15.29 -1.46
N ALA A 75 5.34 14.44 -0.54
CA ALA A 75 5.18 13.00 -0.62
C ALA A 75 4.01 12.56 0.27
N VAL A 76 3.03 11.86 -0.28
CA VAL A 76 1.74 11.64 0.40
C VAL A 76 1.40 10.16 0.48
N HIS A 77 1.07 9.68 1.68
CA HIS A 77 0.39 8.41 1.91
C HIS A 77 -1.02 8.63 2.47
N LEU A 78 -2.01 7.98 1.86
CA LEU A 78 -3.41 8.03 2.29
C LEU A 78 -3.85 6.64 2.76
N GLY A 79 -3.94 6.45 4.05
CA GLY A 79 -4.43 5.20 4.62
C GLY A 79 -3.90 4.90 6.00
N ARG A 80 -4.53 3.96 6.65
CA ARG A 80 -4.13 3.53 8.00
C ARG A 80 -2.85 2.70 7.93
N LEU A 81 -1.95 2.98 8.83
CA LEU A 81 -0.76 2.18 9.08
C LEU A 81 -0.98 1.37 10.36
N TYR A 82 -1.22 0.08 10.21
CA TYR A 82 -1.54 -0.82 11.32
C TYR A 82 -1.07 -2.25 11.04
N GLY A 83 -0.94 -3.04 12.11
CA GLY A 83 -0.58 -4.45 12.03
C GLY A 83 0.81 -4.66 11.42
N LEU A 84 0.87 -5.36 10.31
CA LEU A 84 2.12 -5.69 9.61
C LEU A 84 2.62 -4.57 8.65
N ARG A 85 1.87 -3.48 8.51
CA ARG A 85 2.34 -2.29 7.78
C ARG A 85 3.18 -1.42 8.70
N LYS A 86 4.42 -1.84 8.90
CA LYS A 86 5.39 -1.16 9.75
C LYS A 86 6.13 -0.09 8.94
N ILE A 87 6.39 1.05 9.57
CA ILE A 87 7.15 2.15 8.98
C ILE A 87 8.44 2.48 9.74
N ASP A 88 8.78 1.69 10.74
CA ASP A 88 9.96 1.86 11.58
C ASP A 88 11.26 1.98 10.77
N ASN A 89 11.50 1.06 9.83
CA ASN A 89 12.65 1.12 8.94
C ASN A 89 12.64 2.35 8.01
N PHE A 90 11.45 2.79 7.59
CA PHE A 90 11.31 4.01 6.81
C PHE A 90 11.63 5.25 7.64
N LEU A 91 11.15 5.31 8.89
CA LEU A 91 11.48 6.40 9.81
C LEU A 91 12.98 6.42 10.16
N LEU A 92 13.59 5.24 10.31
CA LEU A 92 15.03 5.15 10.51
C LEU A 92 15.81 5.70 9.30
N ALA A 93 15.42 5.34 8.09
CA ALA A 93 16.04 5.87 6.88
C ALA A 93 15.87 7.41 6.76
N LEU A 94 14.70 7.95 7.14
CA LEU A 94 14.50 9.40 7.19
C LEU A 94 15.39 10.09 8.22
N LYS A 95 15.63 9.45 9.38
CA LYS A 95 16.55 9.94 10.39
C LYS A 95 17.97 10.03 9.82
N GLU A 96 18.46 8.96 9.21
CA GLU A 96 19.80 8.91 8.60
C GLU A 96 19.94 10.00 7.51
N LEU A 97 18.96 10.13 6.62
CA LEU A 97 18.96 11.17 5.60
C LEU A 97 18.95 12.59 6.20
N LYS A 98 18.24 12.80 7.30
CA LYS A 98 18.20 14.11 7.98
C LYS A 98 19.51 14.42 8.69
N GLU A 99 20.23 13.41 9.20
CA GLU A 99 21.56 13.58 9.78
C GLU A 99 22.61 13.94 8.70
N GLU A 100 22.47 13.40 7.49
CA GLU A 100 23.32 13.74 6.33
C GLU A 100 22.97 15.12 5.74
N ASP A 101 21.70 15.51 5.78
CA ASP A 101 21.19 16.76 5.20
C ASP A 101 20.23 17.46 6.16
N LEU A 102 20.76 18.37 6.98
CA LEU A 102 20.00 19.16 7.96
C LEU A 102 18.86 19.99 7.35
N LYS A 103 18.86 20.17 6.03
CA LYS A 103 17.83 20.88 5.26
C LYS A 103 16.86 19.96 4.54
N LEU A 104 16.77 18.69 4.96
CA LEU A 104 15.89 17.72 4.30
C LEU A 104 14.44 18.21 4.22
N SER A 105 13.92 18.83 5.29
CA SER A 105 12.55 19.37 5.33
C SER A 105 12.30 20.52 4.34
N GLU A 106 13.36 21.23 3.91
CA GLU A 106 13.28 22.24 2.85
C GLU A 106 13.18 21.61 1.44
N LYS A 107 13.50 20.32 1.31
CA LYS A 107 13.52 19.58 0.05
C LYS A 107 12.33 18.66 -0.14
N ILE A 108 11.91 17.95 0.91
CA ILE A 108 10.81 17.00 0.88
C ILE A 108 10.12 16.92 2.23
N VAL A 109 8.80 16.80 2.20
CA VAL A 109 7.97 16.52 3.38
C VAL A 109 7.04 15.34 3.07
N PHE A 110 6.96 14.40 4.00
CA PHE A 110 6.08 13.25 3.94
C PHE A 110 4.82 13.52 4.75
N HIS A 111 3.67 13.33 4.11
CA HIS A 111 2.36 13.54 4.71
C HIS A 111 1.64 12.20 4.84
N GLN A 112 1.36 11.82 6.07
CA GLN A 112 0.56 10.64 6.40
C GLN A 112 -0.86 11.07 6.75
N TYR A 113 -1.85 10.66 5.96
CA TYR A 113 -3.26 10.92 6.23
C TYR A 113 -3.95 9.69 6.77
N SER A 114 -4.27 9.68 8.01
CA SER A 114 -4.95 8.72 8.86
C SER A 114 -4.08 8.28 10.05
N GLU A 115 -4.65 7.42 10.87
CA GLU A 115 -4.02 6.92 12.09
C GLU A 115 -2.77 6.08 11.79
N ILE A 116 -1.78 6.23 12.66
CA ILE A 116 -0.56 5.40 12.74
C ILE A 116 -0.48 4.75 14.12
N GLN A 117 0.44 3.81 14.29
CA GLN A 117 0.63 3.15 15.58
C GLN A 117 1.29 4.10 16.60
N LEU A 118 0.97 3.92 17.88
CA LEU A 118 1.59 4.73 18.95
C LEU A 118 3.11 4.56 19.02
N SER A 119 3.63 3.40 18.63
CA SER A 119 5.07 3.16 18.47
C SER A 119 5.69 4.09 17.44
N ASP A 120 5.03 4.27 16.29
CA ASP A 120 5.52 5.12 15.21
C ASP A 120 5.53 6.60 15.62
N VAL A 121 4.49 7.03 16.35
CA VAL A 121 4.44 8.40 16.92
C VAL A 121 5.64 8.66 17.86
N LYS A 122 6.02 7.65 18.66
CA LYS A 122 7.19 7.77 19.54
C LYS A 122 8.49 7.87 18.73
N LEU A 123 8.65 7.04 17.70
CA LEU A 123 9.84 7.07 16.84
C LEU A 123 9.97 8.40 16.08
N ILE A 124 8.88 8.97 15.57
CA ILE A 124 8.88 10.28 14.91
C ILE A 124 9.46 11.34 15.84
N LYS A 125 9.05 11.35 17.11
CA LYS A 125 9.56 12.28 18.13
C LYS A 125 11.00 11.98 18.53
N GLU A 126 11.33 10.71 18.78
CA GLU A 126 12.68 10.28 19.16
C GLU A 126 13.72 10.62 18.11
N TYR A 127 13.34 10.52 16.83
CA TYR A 127 14.22 10.80 15.70
C TYR A 127 14.12 12.27 15.23
N ASN A 128 13.34 13.13 15.93
CA ASN A 128 13.13 14.54 15.58
C ASN A 128 12.67 14.73 14.12
N LEU A 129 11.66 13.95 13.68
CA LEU A 129 11.18 13.93 12.31
C LEU A 129 9.88 14.74 12.09
N GLU A 130 9.39 15.49 13.09
CA GLU A 130 8.10 16.20 13.02
C GLU A 130 8.02 17.25 11.91
N ASP A 131 9.14 17.74 11.41
CA ASP A 131 9.23 18.67 10.28
C ASP A 131 9.33 17.98 8.91
N VAL A 132 9.68 16.67 8.89
CA VAL A 132 9.83 15.87 7.66
C VAL A 132 8.71 14.88 7.47
N PHE A 133 8.12 14.37 8.57
CA PHE A 133 7.03 13.38 8.56
C PHE A 133 5.84 13.89 9.37
N ILE A 134 4.84 14.40 8.66
CA ILE A 134 3.66 15.06 9.26
C ILE A 134 2.47 14.11 9.23
N VAL A 135 1.87 13.89 10.40
CA VAL A 135 0.69 13.05 10.55
C VAL A 135 -0.57 13.91 10.61
N HIS A 136 -1.51 13.63 9.71
CA HIS A 136 -2.80 14.30 9.60
C HIS A 136 -3.95 13.39 10.05
N SER A 137 -5.07 13.99 10.40
CA SER A 137 -6.31 13.27 10.61
C SER A 137 -6.80 12.58 9.32
N LYS A 138 -7.67 11.60 9.48
CA LYS A 138 -8.37 10.97 8.36
C LYS A 138 -9.19 12.01 7.59
N VAL A 139 -9.11 11.96 6.28
CA VAL A 139 -9.85 12.83 5.35
C VAL A 139 -10.97 12.07 4.64
N SER A 140 -11.91 12.80 4.07
CA SER A 140 -12.95 12.25 3.19
C SER A 140 -12.34 11.76 1.86
N TYR A 141 -13.10 10.97 1.11
CA TYR A 141 -12.63 10.46 -0.19
C TYR A 141 -12.38 11.59 -1.20
N SER A 142 -13.25 12.61 -1.24
CA SER A 142 -13.07 13.76 -2.13
C SER A 142 -11.83 14.58 -1.79
N GLU A 143 -11.57 14.81 -0.51
CA GLU A 143 -10.34 15.47 -0.06
C GLU A 143 -9.11 14.64 -0.39
N ALA A 144 -9.16 13.31 -0.23
CA ALA A 144 -8.06 12.41 -0.58
C ALA A 144 -7.67 12.54 -2.06
N ILE A 145 -8.64 12.66 -2.95
CA ILE A 145 -8.40 12.88 -4.38
C ILE A 145 -7.67 14.20 -4.62
N GLU A 146 -8.12 15.29 -4.00
CA GLU A 146 -7.48 16.59 -4.15
C GLU A 146 -6.06 16.59 -3.57
N ILE A 147 -5.83 15.92 -2.46
CA ILE A 147 -4.50 15.74 -1.87
C ILE A 147 -3.58 14.97 -2.84
N MET A 148 -4.05 13.87 -3.42
CA MET A 148 -3.30 13.11 -4.40
C MET A 148 -2.98 13.91 -5.66
N LYS A 149 -3.91 14.77 -6.12
CA LYS A 149 -3.67 15.69 -7.25
C LYS A 149 -2.51 16.64 -6.98
N ASN A 150 -2.42 17.17 -5.78
CA ASN A 150 -1.46 18.17 -5.40
C ASN A 150 -0.12 17.59 -4.91
N ALA A 151 -0.04 16.28 -4.69
CA ALA A 151 1.18 15.59 -4.31
C ALA A 151 2.20 15.57 -5.46
N ASP A 152 3.49 15.62 -5.14
CA ASP A 152 4.58 15.36 -6.10
C ASP A 152 4.88 13.86 -6.19
N ILE A 153 4.75 13.14 -5.07
CA ILE A 153 5.06 11.71 -4.94
C ILE A 153 3.93 11.05 -4.16
N LEU A 154 3.46 9.90 -4.63
CA LEU A 154 2.54 9.05 -3.90
C LEU A 154 3.32 7.96 -3.18
N VAL A 155 3.08 7.78 -1.88
CA VAL A 155 3.81 6.79 -1.07
C VAL A 155 2.89 5.60 -0.79
N LEU A 156 3.35 4.40 -1.12
CA LEU A 156 2.66 3.16 -0.84
C LEU A 156 3.39 2.37 0.24
N PHE A 157 2.82 2.27 1.43
CA PHE A 157 3.27 1.33 2.45
C PHE A 157 2.48 0.03 2.32
N ASP A 158 3.17 -1.05 2.06
CA ASP A 158 2.59 -2.38 1.99
C ASP A 158 3.05 -3.23 3.19
N THR A 159 2.45 -4.38 3.35
CA THR A 159 2.87 -5.38 4.33
C THR A 159 4.21 -5.98 3.91
N ILE A 160 5.17 -6.00 4.82
CA ILE A 160 6.44 -6.71 4.65
C ILE A 160 6.35 -7.98 5.49
N MET A 161 6.36 -9.12 4.83
CA MET A 161 6.36 -10.43 5.51
C MET A 161 7.78 -10.78 5.92
N GLU A 162 7.93 -11.34 7.11
CA GLU A 162 9.18 -11.93 7.57
C GLU A 162 9.45 -13.25 6.80
N ASP A 163 10.71 -13.67 6.75
CA ASP A 163 11.14 -14.97 6.20
C ASP A 163 10.87 -15.21 4.70
N GLU A 164 10.95 -14.18 3.86
CA GLU A 164 10.77 -14.30 2.40
C GLU A 164 9.42 -14.92 1.97
N LYS A 165 8.46 -15.01 2.88
CA LYS A 165 7.12 -15.54 2.57
C LYS A 165 6.41 -14.67 1.55
N ILE A 166 5.64 -15.30 0.70
CA ILE A 166 4.78 -14.62 -0.27
C ILE A 166 3.78 -13.73 0.48
N GLN A 167 3.79 -12.45 0.18
CA GLN A 167 2.78 -11.52 0.65
C GLN A 167 1.58 -11.56 -0.31
N PRO A 168 0.40 -12.07 0.12
CA PRO A 168 -0.71 -12.36 -0.79
C PRO A 168 -1.61 -11.16 -1.07
N TYR A 169 -1.43 -10.05 -0.37
CA TYR A 169 -2.35 -8.92 -0.42
C TYR A 169 -1.86 -7.84 -1.38
N LEU A 170 -2.76 -7.39 -2.25
CA LEU A 170 -2.53 -6.21 -3.09
C LEU A 170 -3.30 -5.02 -2.50
N PRO A 171 -2.62 -3.97 -2.04
CA PRO A 171 -3.27 -2.76 -1.57
C PRO A 171 -4.12 -2.12 -2.67
N SER A 172 -5.41 -1.91 -2.44
CA SER A 172 -6.32 -1.32 -3.44
C SER A 172 -5.88 0.07 -3.91
N LYS A 173 -5.19 0.82 -3.09
CA LYS A 173 -4.65 2.15 -3.41
C LYS A 173 -3.67 2.18 -4.58
N ILE A 174 -2.98 1.08 -4.84
CA ILE A 174 -2.05 1.02 -5.97
C ILE A 174 -2.76 1.32 -7.29
N ILE A 175 -4.03 0.92 -7.42
CA ILE A 175 -4.82 1.15 -8.62
C ILE A 175 -5.10 2.65 -8.80
N GLU A 176 -5.51 3.32 -7.72
CA GLU A 176 -5.74 4.78 -7.74
C GLU A 176 -4.45 5.53 -8.05
N TYR A 177 -3.32 5.11 -7.46
CA TYR A 177 -2.02 5.72 -7.66
C TYR A 177 -1.52 5.58 -9.10
N LEU A 178 -1.70 4.42 -9.70
CA LEU A 178 -1.31 4.18 -11.11
C LEU A 178 -2.12 5.05 -12.10
N LEU A 179 -3.39 5.35 -11.77
CA LEU A 179 -4.23 6.21 -12.60
C LEU A 179 -3.77 7.67 -12.61
N LEU A 180 -3.06 8.12 -11.58
CA LEU A 180 -2.69 9.53 -11.42
C LEU A 180 -1.41 9.92 -12.17
N ASN A 181 -0.73 8.98 -12.81
CA ASN A 181 0.51 9.21 -13.58
C ASN A 181 1.56 10.04 -12.80
N LYS A 182 1.69 9.77 -11.50
CA LYS A 182 2.66 10.40 -10.59
C LYS A 182 3.75 9.40 -10.19
N PRO A 183 4.93 9.85 -9.79
CA PRO A 183 5.91 8.98 -9.15
C PRO A 183 5.31 8.27 -7.94
N ILE A 184 5.56 6.97 -7.82
CA ILE A 184 5.13 6.17 -6.67
C ILE A 184 6.36 5.65 -5.95
N LEU A 185 6.49 5.99 -4.67
CA LEU A 185 7.48 5.41 -3.78
C LEU A 185 6.83 4.21 -3.07
N GLY A 186 7.19 2.99 -3.45
CA GLY A 186 6.70 1.77 -2.84
C GLY A 186 7.63 1.25 -1.76
N ILE A 187 7.15 1.16 -0.52
CA ILE A 187 7.82 0.46 0.58
C ILE A 187 7.10 -0.88 0.73
N CYS A 188 7.65 -1.90 0.11
CA CYS A 188 7.01 -3.22 0.00
C CYS A 188 8.08 -4.33 -0.04
N GLY A 189 7.66 -5.53 0.33
CA GLY A 189 8.52 -6.71 0.23
C GLY A 189 8.76 -7.11 -1.24
N THR A 190 9.94 -7.66 -1.54
CA THR A 190 10.31 -8.12 -2.89
C THR A 190 9.41 -9.24 -3.40
N ASN A 191 8.79 -10.00 -2.50
CA ASN A 191 7.87 -11.11 -2.79
C ASN A 191 6.39 -10.68 -2.75
N SER A 192 6.10 -9.38 -3.00
CA SER A 192 4.74 -8.85 -2.99
C SER A 192 4.22 -8.54 -4.40
N PRO A 193 2.90 -8.58 -4.61
CA PRO A 193 2.30 -8.11 -5.85
C PRO A 193 2.58 -6.63 -6.10
N SER A 194 2.67 -5.81 -5.05
CA SER A 194 3.03 -4.39 -5.15
C SER A 194 4.40 -4.19 -5.79
N PHE A 195 5.41 -4.94 -5.35
CA PHE A 195 6.76 -4.87 -5.94
C PHE A 195 6.74 -5.23 -7.42
N ARG A 196 6.04 -6.31 -7.79
CA ARG A 196 5.94 -6.76 -9.19
C ARG A 196 5.25 -5.73 -10.10
N ILE A 197 4.28 -4.99 -9.56
CA ILE A 197 3.54 -3.98 -10.35
C ILE A 197 4.33 -2.68 -10.49
N LEU A 198 5.08 -2.29 -9.47
CA LEU A 198 5.83 -1.02 -9.45
C LEU A 198 7.21 -1.10 -10.10
N LYS A 199 7.74 -2.31 -10.32
CA LYS A 199 9.01 -2.57 -11.00
C LYS A 199 8.88 -2.41 -12.51
#